data_5e2cce9b297d52cf089bfe47852db50c
#
_entry.id   5e2cce9b297d52cf089bfe47852db50c
#
_cell.length_a   1.000
_cell.length_b   1.000
_cell.length_c   1.000
_cell.angle_alpha   90.00
_cell.angle_beta   90.00
_cell.angle_gamma   90.00
#
_symmetry.space_group_name_H-M   'P 1'
#
loop_
_entity.id
_entity.type
_entity.pdbx_description
1 polymer ?
#
loop_
_entity_poly.entity_id
_entity_poly.type
_entity_poly.pdbx_seq_one_letter_code
_entity_poly.pdbx_strand_id
1 'polypeptide(L)'
;AFTGYLAVSYRKEALPRLRLIFLDTERAVKPGETLVDLCGEMQDIDVGEELFNIGIHANPEPAAPLLRLSYGSFITPPTVADYRLSDGALIIRKQAEVQGGYDPSRYEQKRLWATASDGERIPISLIARKGTHGEDPYRPTPAPLLLYGYGSYEDSRDPGFSVSRLSYLDRGMALAIAHVRGGGEMGRRWYDDGKLEKKPNTFTDFIACADYLIAEGYTTPAQMVANGGSAG
;
A
#
# COMPACT_ATOMS: atom_id res chain seq x y z
N ALA A 1 16.67 10.27 12.37
CA ALA A 1 18.01 10.29 11.78
C ALA A 1 18.88 9.24 12.48
N PHE A 2 19.82 8.69 11.75
CA PHE A 2 20.78 7.68 12.21
C PHE A 2 22.21 8.18 11.93
N THR A 3 23.19 7.49 12.50
CA THR A 3 24.58 7.79 12.18
C THR A 3 24.87 7.41 10.74
N GLY A 4 25.14 8.41 9.89
CA GLY A 4 25.48 8.20 8.48
C GLY A 4 24.30 8.05 7.51
N TYR A 5 23.04 8.06 7.95
CA TYR A 5 21.88 8.02 7.05
C TYR A 5 20.59 8.59 7.66
N LEU A 6 19.66 8.94 6.79
CA LEU A 6 18.29 9.26 7.13
C LEU A 6 17.37 8.10 6.65
N ALA A 7 16.41 7.71 7.48
CA ALA A 7 15.30 6.88 7.05
C ALA A 7 14.05 7.78 6.90
N VAL A 8 13.51 7.85 5.71
CA VAL A 8 12.43 8.75 5.32
C VAL A 8 11.21 7.94 4.89
N SER A 9 10.11 8.11 5.62
CA SER A 9 8.81 7.58 5.21
C SER A 9 8.15 8.54 4.24
N TYR A 10 7.64 8.03 3.12
CA TYR A 10 6.92 8.82 2.11
C TYR A 10 5.84 7.98 1.45
N ARG A 11 5.06 8.57 0.56
CA ARG A 11 4.04 7.84 -0.23
C ARG A 11 4.36 7.95 -1.72
N LYS A 12 4.18 6.84 -2.42
CA LYS A 12 4.29 6.77 -3.89
C LYS A 12 3.24 5.80 -4.42
N GLU A 13 2.49 6.24 -5.43
CA GLU A 13 1.46 5.42 -6.09
C GLU A 13 0.47 4.82 -5.07
N ALA A 14 0.02 5.66 -4.15
CA ALA A 14 -0.91 5.33 -3.07
C ALA A 14 -0.42 4.26 -2.08
N LEU A 15 0.89 4.06 -1.96
CA LEU A 15 1.48 3.11 -1.01
C LEU A 15 2.53 3.80 -0.13
N PRO A 16 2.62 3.46 1.15
CA PRO A 16 3.73 3.89 1.99
C PRO A 16 5.03 3.26 1.49
N ARG A 17 6.10 4.04 1.56
CA ARG A 17 7.46 3.67 1.17
C ARG A 17 8.45 4.11 2.23
N LEU A 18 9.58 3.45 2.28
CA LEU A 18 10.67 3.79 3.16
C LEU A 18 11.96 3.92 2.34
N ARG A 19 12.59 5.08 2.43
CA ARG A 19 13.84 5.41 1.73
C ARG A 19 14.95 5.64 2.72
N LEU A 20 16.11 5.09 2.44
CA LEU A 20 17.36 5.44 3.06
C LEU A 20 18.06 6.49 2.21
N ILE A 21 18.56 7.52 2.86
CA ILE A 21 19.39 8.56 2.26
C ILE A 21 20.72 8.55 3.02
N PHE A 22 21.76 8.05 2.38
CA PHE A 22 23.08 7.98 2.98
C PHE A 22 23.70 9.37 3.01
N LEU A 23 24.41 9.69 4.10
CA LEU A 23 25.02 10.98 4.31
C LEU A 23 26.55 10.87 4.10
N ASP A 24 27.13 11.84 3.40
CA ASP A 24 28.57 12.00 3.34
C ASP A 24 29.07 12.60 4.67
N THR A 25 29.39 11.71 5.61
CA THR A 25 29.86 12.07 6.95
C THR A 25 31.38 12.22 7.03
N GLU A 26 32.13 11.87 5.98
CA GLU A 26 33.59 12.01 5.92
C GLU A 26 33.98 13.42 5.51
N ARG A 27 33.08 14.16 4.90
CA ARG A 27 33.29 15.55 4.48
C ARG A 27 33.01 16.53 5.62
N ALA A 28 33.90 17.50 5.81
CA ALA A 28 33.64 18.61 6.71
C ALA A 28 32.47 19.48 6.20
N VAL A 29 31.52 19.79 7.08
CA VAL A 29 30.43 20.73 6.80
C VAL A 29 30.95 22.13 6.64
N LYS A 30 30.66 22.81 5.53
CA LYS A 30 31.06 24.19 5.27
C LYS A 30 30.05 25.18 5.86
N PRO A 31 30.45 26.39 6.21
CA PRO A 31 29.53 27.41 6.65
C PRO A 31 28.42 27.67 5.59
N GLY A 32 27.16 27.59 6.01
CA GLY A 32 25.99 27.79 5.12
C GLY A 32 25.48 26.53 4.46
N GLU A 33 26.16 25.39 4.58
CA GLU A 33 25.62 24.10 4.09
C GLU A 33 24.51 23.59 5.01
N THR A 34 23.56 22.90 4.40
CA THR A 34 22.42 22.26 5.05
C THR A 34 22.57 20.74 5.05
N LEU A 35 21.68 20.04 5.75
CA LEU A 35 21.64 18.56 5.71
C LEU A 35 21.44 18.03 4.28
N VAL A 36 20.73 18.77 3.42
CA VAL A 36 20.49 18.39 2.02
C VAL A 36 21.79 18.31 1.22
N ASP A 37 22.76 19.18 1.53
CA ASP A 37 24.07 19.21 0.85
C ASP A 37 24.95 18.01 1.22
N LEU A 38 24.60 17.29 2.30
CA LEU A 38 25.25 16.06 2.72
C LEU A 38 24.60 14.79 2.18
N CYS A 39 23.43 14.92 1.54
CA CYS A 39 22.71 13.76 0.99
C CYS A 39 23.47 13.15 -0.19
N GLY A 40 23.78 11.88 -0.08
CA GLY A 40 24.40 11.06 -1.13
C GLY A 40 23.44 10.09 -1.77
N GLU A 41 23.81 8.82 -1.81
CA GLU A 41 23.00 7.75 -2.40
C GLU A 41 21.65 7.60 -1.71
N MET A 42 20.62 7.31 -2.52
CA MET A 42 19.26 7.06 -2.05
C MET A 42 18.83 5.64 -2.44
N GLN A 43 18.29 4.91 -1.48
CA GLN A 43 17.84 3.54 -1.67
C GLN A 43 16.44 3.33 -1.09
N ASP A 44 15.49 2.89 -1.90
CA ASP A 44 14.18 2.47 -1.42
C ASP A 44 14.24 1.04 -0.90
N ILE A 45 13.58 0.78 0.23
CA ILE A 45 13.47 -0.56 0.78
C ILE A 45 12.32 -1.29 0.08
N ASP A 46 12.65 -2.39 -0.58
CA ASP A 46 11.72 -3.29 -1.23
C ASP A 46 11.55 -4.57 -0.39
N VAL A 47 10.31 -5.01 -0.25
CA VAL A 47 9.96 -6.27 0.44
C VAL A 47 9.60 -7.39 -0.52
N GLY A 48 9.75 -7.17 -1.84
CA GLY A 48 9.47 -8.16 -2.87
C GLY A 48 8.00 -8.36 -3.20
N GLU A 49 7.14 -7.39 -2.85
CA GLU A 49 5.71 -7.42 -3.14
C GLU A 49 5.24 -6.14 -3.85
N GLU A 50 4.24 -6.25 -4.73
CA GLU A 50 3.68 -5.09 -5.43
C GLU A 50 2.93 -4.16 -4.47
N LEU A 51 2.06 -4.74 -3.64
CA LEU A 51 1.24 -4.02 -2.68
C LEU A 51 1.70 -4.35 -1.26
N PHE A 52 2.30 -3.39 -0.59
CA PHE A 52 2.71 -3.55 0.81
C PHE A 52 2.62 -2.24 1.57
N ASN A 53 2.55 -2.33 2.86
CA ASN A 53 2.79 -1.22 3.78
C ASN A 53 4.11 -1.47 4.50
N ILE A 54 4.84 -0.39 4.80
CA ILE A 54 6.12 -0.43 5.50
C ILE A 54 6.26 0.79 6.39
N GLY A 55 6.87 0.59 7.54
CA GLY A 55 7.14 1.65 8.51
C GLY A 55 8.38 1.39 9.34
N ILE A 56 8.96 2.45 9.89
CA ILE A 56 10.07 2.37 10.83
C ILE A 56 9.54 1.86 12.16
N HIS A 57 10.17 0.83 12.70
CA HIS A 57 9.90 0.33 14.06
C HIS A 57 10.83 1.03 15.09
N ALA A 58 10.78 0.64 16.36
CA ALA A 58 11.67 1.18 17.39
C ALA A 58 13.14 0.88 17.08
N ASN A 59 13.96 1.93 16.99
CA ASN A 59 15.40 1.89 16.72
C ASN A 59 16.11 2.80 17.72
N PRO A 60 16.39 2.32 18.95
CA PRO A 60 16.98 3.15 19.99
C PRO A 60 18.47 3.49 19.76
N GLU A 61 19.17 2.68 18.96
CA GLU A 61 20.61 2.80 18.70
C GLU A 61 20.88 3.43 17.32
N PRO A 62 21.23 4.73 17.25
CA PRO A 62 21.45 5.42 15.97
C PRO A 62 22.59 4.87 15.12
N ALA A 63 23.58 4.20 15.74
CA ALA A 63 24.74 3.64 15.07
C ALA A 63 24.60 2.13 14.74
N ALA A 64 23.42 1.54 14.96
CA ALA A 64 23.21 0.13 14.67
C ALA A 64 23.38 -0.17 13.18
N PRO A 65 24.01 -1.29 12.80
CA PRO A 65 24.15 -1.70 11.39
C PRO A 65 22.85 -2.27 10.80
N LEU A 66 21.79 -2.32 11.59
CA LEU A 66 20.47 -2.85 11.24
C LEU A 66 19.41 -1.78 11.49
N LEU A 67 18.52 -1.60 10.53
CA LEU A 67 17.32 -0.79 10.70
C LEU A 67 16.12 -1.71 10.95
N ARG A 68 15.52 -1.62 12.13
CA ARG A 68 14.29 -2.34 12.42
C ARG A 68 13.10 -1.64 11.79
N LEU A 69 12.30 -2.42 11.08
CA LEU A 69 11.10 -1.98 10.40
C LEU A 69 9.94 -2.95 10.62
N SER A 70 8.74 -2.49 10.36
CA SER A 70 7.55 -3.33 10.26
C SER A 70 6.99 -3.25 8.84
N TYR A 71 6.52 -4.37 8.31
CA TYR A 71 5.84 -4.40 7.03
C TYR A 71 4.73 -5.46 7.01
N GLY A 72 3.90 -5.39 6.02
CA GLY A 72 2.86 -6.36 5.72
C GLY A 72 2.18 -6.01 4.43
N SER A 73 1.31 -6.90 3.96
CA SER A 73 0.55 -6.72 2.74
C SER A 73 -0.84 -7.33 2.88
N PHE A 74 -1.58 -7.45 1.80
CA PHE A 74 -2.78 -8.28 1.81
C PHE A 74 -2.45 -9.76 2.02
N ILE A 75 -1.26 -10.19 1.59
CA ILE A 75 -0.80 -11.58 1.60
C ILE A 75 0.13 -11.83 2.77
N THR A 76 1.04 -10.91 3.08
CA THR A 76 2.01 -11.10 4.16
C THR A 76 1.45 -10.60 5.49
N PRO A 77 1.33 -11.47 6.51
CA PRO A 77 0.95 -11.08 7.87
C PRO A 77 1.88 -10.01 8.44
N PRO A 78 1.43 -9.22 9.44
CA PRO A 78 2.27 -8.22 10.11
C PRO A 78 3.61 -8.81 10.52
N THR A 79 4.69 -8.22 10.00
CA THR A 79 6.07 -8.71 10.13
C THR A 79 6.96 -7.62 10.69
N VAL A 80 7.79 -7.97 11.66
CA VAL A 80 8.92 -7.15 12.14
C VAL A 80 10.18 -7.76 11.58
N ALA A 81 10.99 -6.94 10.92
CA ALA A 81 12.26 -7.35 10.33
C ALA A 81 13.38 -6.36 10.64
N ASP A 82 14.61 -6.83 10.58
CA ASP A 82 15.78 -5.99 10.56
C ASP A 82 16.34 -5.94 9.12
N TYR A 83 16.42 -4.75 8.58
CA TYR A 83 17.06 -4.48 7.31
C TYR A 83 18.56 -4.26 7.55
N ARG A 84 19.42 -5.08 6.92
CA ARG A 84 20.85 -4.95 7.03
C ARG A 84 21.37 -3.91 6.03
N LEU A 85 22.01 -2.87 6.55
CA LEU A 85 22.48 -1.74 5.73
C LEU A 85 23.57 -2.12 4.72
N SER A 86 24.36 -3.16 5.01
CA SER A 86 25.51 -3.54 4.18
C SER A 86 25.15 -4.27 2.89
N ASP A 87 24.02 -4.97 2.83
CA ASP A 87 23.63 -5.81 1.69
C ASP A 87 22.13 -5.76 1.36
N GLY A 88 21.35 -4.99 2.13
CA GLY A 88 19.91 -4.87 1.92
C GLY A 88 19.10 -6.10 2.35
N ALA A 89 19.68 -7.05 3.07
CA ALA A 89 18.98 -8.25 3.48
C ALA A 89 17.91 -7.97 4.55
N LEU A 90 16.71 -8.49 4.34
CA LEU A 90 15.62 -8.49 5.33
C LEU A 90 15.72 -9.73 6.22
N ILE A 91 15.93 -9.53 7.51
CA ILE A 91 16.03 -10.59 8.52
C ILE A 91 14.75 -10.58 9.33
N ILE A 92 13.84 -11.50 9.07
CA ILE A 92 12.57 -11.60 9.80
C ILE A 92 12.85 -11.91 11.28
N ARG A 93 12.31 -11.07 12.16
CA ARG A 93 12.39 -11.23 13.62
C ARG A 93 11.11 -11.82 14.20
N LYS A 94 9.97 -11.38 13.69
CA LYS A 94 8.67 -11.87 14.10
C LYS A 94 7.67 -11.68 12.97
N GLN A 95 6.87 -12.68 12.72
CA GLN A 95 5.70 -12.60 11.85
C GLN A 95 4.48 -13.09 12.61
N ALA A 96 3.34 -12.43 12.43
CA ALA A 96 2.09 -12.86 13.08
C ALA A 96 1.67 -14.23 12.54
N GLU A 97 1.37 -15.13 13.45
CA GLU A 97 0.89 -16.48 13.11
C GLU A 97 -0.58 -16.43 12.70
N VAL A 98 -0.93 -17.23 11.69
CA VAL A 98 -2.31 -17.44 11.26
C VAL A 98 -2.78 -18.80 11.78
N GLN A 99 -3.69 -18.77 12.74
CA GLN A 99 -4.27 -19.98 13.34
C GLN A 99 -4.97 -20.82 12.27
N GLY A 100 -4.76 -22.14 12.29
CA GLY A 100 -5.34 -23.08 11.34
C GLY A 100 -4.53 -23.28 10.05
N GLY A 101 -3.40 -22.61 9.93
CA GLY A 101 -2.51 -22.69 8.76
C GLY A 101 -2.84 -21.64 7.70
N TYR A 102 -1.81 -21.20 7.00
CA TYR A 102 -1.90 -20.20 5.95
C TYR A 102 -0.80 -20.41 4.91
N ASP A 103 -1.19 -20.42 3.65
CA ASP A 103 -0.26 -20.50 2.53
C ASP A 103 -0.42 -19.22 1.65
N PRO A 104 0.53 -18.27 1.74
CA PRO A 104 0.49 -17.04 0.97
C PRO A 104 0.52 -17.26 -0.55
N SER A 105 1.11 -18.37 -1.00
CA SER A 105 1.23 -18.70 -2.42
C SER A 105 -0.11 -18.91 -3.12
N ARG A 106 -1.18 -19.12 -2.36
CA ARG A 106 -2.56 -19.32 -2.86
C ARG A 106 -3.24 -18.02 -3.27
N TYR A 107 -2.68 -16.86 -2.94
CA TYR A 107 -3.29 -15.56 -3.18
C TYR A 107 -2.45 -14.71 -4.12
N GLU A 108 -3.09 -13.73 -4.74
CA GLU A 108 -2.48 -12.74 -5.62
C GLU A 108 -3.03 -11.35 -5.30
N GLN A 109 -2.20 -10.34 -5.48
CA GLN A 109 -2.58 -8.95 -5.28
C GLN A 109 -2.09 -8.12 -6.46
N LYS A 110 -2.86 -7.08 -6.83
CA LYS A 110 -2.57 -6.22 -7.99
C LYS A 110 -2.91 -4.78 -7.70
N ARG A 111 -2.11 -3.86 -8.27
CA ARG A 111 -2.46 -2.45 -8.41
C ARG A 111 -3.19 -2.24 -9.74
N LEU A 112 -4.41 -1.71 -9.65
CA LEU A 112 -5.19 -1.29 -10.80
C LEU A 112 -5.43 0.23 -10.73
N TRP A 113 -5.86 0.81 -11.86
CA TRP A 113 -6.08 2.25 -11.96
C TRP A 113 -7.35 2.53 -12.76
N ALA A 114 -8.37 3.07 -12.10
CA ALA A 114 -9.52 3.64 -12.77
C ALA A 114 -9.24 5.08 -13.19
N THR A 115 -10.03 5.60 -14.13
CA THR A 115 -9.99 7.01 -14.52
C THR A 115 -11.35 7.63 -14.21
N ALA A 116 -11.35 8.65 -13.34
CA ALA A 116 -12.56 9.40 -13.02
C ALA A 116 -12.96 10.30 -14.19
N SER A 117 -14.20 10.83 -14.16
CA SER A 117 -14.76 11.65 -15.24
C SER A 117 -14.00 12.96 -15.47
N ASP A 118 -13.27 13.44 -14.48
CA ASP A 118 -12.40 14.62 -14.56
C ASP A 118 -10.96 14.31 -15.01
N GLY A 119 -10.69 13.03 -15.36
CA GLY A 119 -9.38 12.57 -15.84
C GLY A 119 -8.41 12.16 -14.72
N GLU A 120 -8.78 12.29 -13.43
CA GLU A 120 -7.92 11.86 -12.33
C GLU A 120 -7.82 10.33 -12.30
N ARG A 121 -6.60 9.82 -12.03
CA ARG A 121 -6.35 8.38 -11.94
C ARG A 121 -6.51 7.89 -10.52
N ILE A 122 -7.48 7.02 -10.29
CA ILE A 122 -7.83 6.51 -8.98
C ILE A 122 -7.20 5.13 -8.76
N PRO A 123 -6.33 4.97 -7.75
CA PRO A 123 -5.70 3.69 -7.47
C PRO A 123 -6.69 2.70 -6.88
N ILE A 124 -6.58 1.44 -7.27
CA ILE A 124 -7.33 0.31 -6.70
C ILE A 124 -6.33 -0.75 -6.24
N SER A 125 -6.44 -1.22 -5.01
CA SER A 125 -5.70 -2.38 -4.53
C SER A 125 -6.62 -3.59 -4.54
N LEU A 126 -6.32 -4.59 -5.36
CA LEU A 126 -7.09 -5.82 -5.50
C LEU A 126 -6.36 -6.99 -4.84
N ILE A 127 -7.10 -7.85 -4.15
CA ILE A 127 -6.64 -9.16 -3.70
C ILE A 127 -7.68 -10.22 -4.05
N ALA A 128 -7.19 -11.38 -4.50
CA ALA A 128 -7.99 -12.55 -4.77
C ALA A 128 -7.21 -13.84 -4.45
N ARG A 129 -7.90 -14.96 -4.34
CA ARG A 129 -7.27 -16.27 -4.45
C ARG A 129 -6.86 -16.49 -5.91
N LYS A 130 -5.69 -17.08 -6.15
CA LYS A 130 -5.23 -17.43 -7.50
C LYS A 130 -6.27 -18.28 -8.23
N GLY A 131 -6.50 -17.94 -9.49
CA GLY A 131 -7.51 -18.55 -10.34
C GLY A 131 -8.93 -18.03 -10.15
N THR A 132 -9.21 -17.15 -9.18
CA THR A 132 -10.53 -16.52 -9.02
C THR A 132 -10.95 -15.79 -10.28
N HIS A 133 -10.04 -15.09 -10.94
CA HIS A 133 -10.29 -14.36 -12.19
C HIS A 133 -9.81 -15.10 -13.45
N GLY A 134 -9.63 -16.43 -13.37
CA GLY A 134 -9.04 -17.22 -14.45
C GLY A 134 -7.52 -17.09 -14.52
N GLU A 135 -6.93 -17.66 -15.58
CA GLU A 135 -5.48 -17.66 -15.76
C GLU A 135 -5.00 -16.62 -16.79
N ASP A 136 -5.91 -16.05 -17.57
CA ASP A 136 -5.57 -15.00 -18.55
C ASP A 136 -5.55 -13.62 -17.86
N PRO A 137 -4.38 -13.00 -17.69
CA PRO A 137 -4.29 -11.71 -17.02
C PRO A 137 -4.89 -10.54 -17.82
N TYR A 138 -5.16 -10.74 -19.12
CA TYR A 138 -5.75 -9.76 -20.03
C TYR A 138 -7.27 -9.91 -20.20
N ARG A 139 -7.83 -11.01 -19.72
CA ARG A 139 -9.28 -11.31 -19.80
C ARG A 139 -9.74 -11.95 -18.50
N PRO A 140 -9.88 -11.16 -17.43
CA PRO A 140 -10.36 -11.69 -16.16
C PRO A 140 -11.72 -12.35 -16.30
N THR A 141 -11.92 -13.44 -15.58
CA THR A 141 -13.23 -14.06 -15.42
C THR A 141 -14.00 -13.35 -14.29
N PRO A 142 -15.22 -12.87 -14.50
CA PRO A 142 -15.98 -12.20 -13.45
C PRO A 142 -16.20 -13.09 -12.22
N ALA A 143 -15.97 -12.52 -11.04
CA ALA A 143 -16.17 -13.18 -9.75
C ALA A 143 -16.89 -12.25 -8.76
N PRO A 144 -17.54 -12.79 -7.70
CA PRO A 144 -18.01 -11.96 -6.61
C PRO A 144 -16.92 -11.06 -6.06
N LEU A 145 -17.23 -9.77 -5.91
CA LEU A 145 -16.24 -8.76 -5.50
C LEU A 145 -16.82 -7.82 -4.47
N LEU A 146 -16.08 -7.62 -3.38
CA LEU A 146 -16.36 -6.60 -2.39
C LEU A 146 -15.47 -5.38 -2.66
N LEU A 147 -16.09 -4.26 -3.06
CA LEU A 147 -15.41 -2.98 -3.25
C LEU A 147 -15.56 -2.14 -2.00
N TYR A 148 -14.44 -1.81 -1.36
CA TYR A 148 -14.37 -0.98 -0.17
C TYR A 148 -13.85 0.42 -0.50
N GLY A 149 -14.44 1.45 0.12
CA GLY A 149 -13.95 2.82 0.06
C GLY A 149 -14.16 3.57 1.37
N TYR A 150 -13.37 4.63 1.58
CA TYR A 150 -13.51 5.51 2.75
C TYR A 150 -13.48 6.99 2.37
N GLY A 151 -12.32 7.52 1.98
CA GLY A 151 -12.16 8.84 1.37
C GLY A 151 -12.46 10.03 2.27
N SER A 152 -12.04 10.01 3.52
CA SER A 152 -12.24 11.14 4.44
C SER A 152 -11.08 11.28 5.43
N TYR A 153 -10.95 12.49 6.00
CA TYR A 153 -10.02 12.82 7.09
C TYR A 153 -8.54 12.58 6.79
N GLU A 154 -8.15 12.56 5.51
CA GLU A 154 -6.78 12.22 5.09
C GLU A 154 -6.36 10.80 5.53
N ASP A 155 -7.33 9.96 5.94
CA ASP A 155 -7.07 8.59 6.41
C ASP A 155 -6.80 7.68 5.21
N SER A 156 -5.61 7.06 5.20
CA SER A 156 -5.15 6.18 4.12
C SER A 156 -5.51 4.73 4.42
N ARG A 157 -6.12 4.06 3.45
CA ARG A 157 -6.48 2.63 3.54
C ARG A 157 -5.41 1.77 2.88
N ASP A 158 -4.30 1.59 3.58
CA ASP A 158 -3.18 0.81 3.05
C ASP A 158 -3.48 -0.69 2.98
N PRO A 159 -2.86 -1.43 2.03
CA PRO A 159 -2.94 -2.88 1.98
C PRO A 159 -2.46 -3.49 3.30
N GLY A 160 -3.30 -4.27 3.95
CA GLY A 160 -2.98 -4.92 5.21
C GLY A 160 -3.59 -6.31 5.31
N PHE A 161 -2.93 -7.20 6.02
CA PHE A 161 -3.38 -8.57 6.25
C PHE A 161 -4.64 -8.63 7.13
N SER A 162 -5.53 -9.55 6.82
CA SER A 162 -6.73 -9.80 7.63
C SER A 162 -7.14 -11.26 7.54
N VAL A 163 -7.16 -11.96 8.67
CA VAL A 163 -7.59 -13.35 8.76
C VAL A 163 -9.07 -13.51 8.35
N SER A 164 -9.94 -12.58 8.73
CA SER A 164 -11.35 -12.62 8.36
C SER A 164 -11.55 -12.52 6.84
N ARG A 165 -10.68 -11.79 6.15
CA ARG A 165 -10.71 -11.67 4.67
C ARG A 165 -10.44 -13.00 3.98
N LEU A 166 -9.57 -13.84 4.52
CA LEU A 166 -9.27 -15.17 3.95
C LEU A 166 -10.54 -16.00 3.76
N SER A 167 -11.51 -15.87 4.66
CA SER A 167 -12.80 -16.56 4.57
C SER A 167 -13.60 -16.18 3.32
N TYR A 168 -13.51 -14.94 2.85
CA TYR A 168 -14.15 -14.50 1.60
C TYR A 168 -13.34 -14.97 0.39
N LEU A 169 -12.02 -14.79 0.44
CA LEU A 169 -11.11 -15.18 -0.65
C LEU A 169 -11.19 -16.71 -0.94
N ASP A 170 -11.21 -17.53 0.09
CA ASP A 170 -11.29 -18.99 -0.04
C ASP A 170 -12.64 -19.47 -0.58
N ARG A 171 -13.68 -18.63 -0.56
CA ARG A 171 -14.97 -18.88 -1.21
C ARG A 171 -15.06 -18.32 -2.63
N GLY A 172 -13.94 -17.85 -3.19
CA GLY A 172 -13.86 -17.31 -4.55
C GLY A 172 -14.36 -15.87 -4.70
N MET A 173 -14.45 -15.11 -3.60
CA MET A 173 -14.74 -13.68 -3.65
C MET A 173 -13.41 -12.91 -3.72
N ALA A 174 -13.32 -11.90 -4.58
CA ALA A 174 -12.24 -10.92 -4.56
C ALA A 174 -12.57 -9.74 -3.63
N LEU A 175 -11.55 -9.00 -3.21
CA LEU A 175 -11.72 -7.75 -2.47
C LEU A 175 -10.87 -6.65 -3.12
N ALA A 176 -11.46 -5.49 -3.33
CA ALA A 176 -10.80 -4.31 -3.85
C ALA A 176 -10.95 -3.13 -2.88
N ILE A 177 -9.88 -2.34 -2.71
CA ILE A 177 -9.91 -1.06 -2.01
C ILE A 177 -9.78 0.03 -3.07
N ALA A 178 -10.79 0.89 -3.18
CA ALA A 178 -10.73 2.11 -3.96
C ALA A 178 -10.10 3.22 -3.11
N HIS A 179 -8.92 3.70 -3.53
CA HIS A 179 -8.20 4.77 -2.84
C HIS A 179 -8.69 6.12 -3.34
N VAL A 180 -9.93 6.45 -2.97
CA VAL A 180 -10.64 7.63 -3.47
C VAL A 180 -10.14 8.94 -2.84
N ARG A 181 -10.34 10.08 -3.53
CA ARG A 181 -10.04 11.41 -2.98
C ARG A 181 -10.79 11.67 -1.68
N GLY A 182 -10.13 12.40 -0.78
CA GLY A 182 -10.55 12.62 0.62
C GLY A 182 -9.74 11.78 1.61
N GLY A 183 -9.11 10.69 1.16
CA GLY A 183 -8.03 9.99 1.86
C GLY A 183 -6.68 10.68 1.70
N GLY A 184 -5.62 10.08 2.25
CA GLY A 184 -4.25 10.60 2.20
C GLY A 184 -3.31 9.81 1.29
N GLU A 185 -3.81 8.82 0.55
CA GLU A 185 -2.99 7.85 -0.17
C GLU A 185 -2.07 8.46 -1.23
N MET A 186 -2.55 9.50 -1.93
CA MET A 186 -1.78 10.23 -2.93
C MET A 186 -1.24 11.58 -2.41
N GLY A 187 -1.17 11.74 -1.08
CA GLY A 187 -0.67 12.94 -0.43
C GLY A 187 -1.73 14.02 -0.18
N ARG A 188 -1.30 15.19 0.27
CA ARG A 188 -2.18 16.25 0.76
C ARG A 188 -3.22 16.71 -0.27
N ARG A 189 -2.84 16.86 -1.55
CA ARG A 189 -3.77 17.23 -2.62
C ARG A 189 -4.95 16.26 -2.72
N TRP A 190 -4.70 14.97 -2.48
CA TRP A 190 -5.73 13.93 -2.52
C TRP A 190 -6.84 14.17 -1.49
N TYR A 191 -6.45 14.56 -0.30
CA TYR A 191 -7.37 14.98 0.75
C TYR A 191 -8.10 16.27 0.41
N ASP A 192 -7.36 17.30 -0.01
CA ASP A 192 -7.92 18.63 -0.31
C ASP A 192 -8.93 18.58 -1.48
N ASP A 193 -8.74 17.66 -2.43
CA ASP A 193 -9.63 17.46 -3.58
C ASP A 193 -10.82 16.52 -3.28
N GLY A 194 -10.97 16.03 -2.05
CA GLY A 194 -12.09 15.18 -1.62
C GLY A 194 -12.79 15.64 -0.35
N LYS A 195 -12.64 16.90 0.05
CA LYS A 195 -13.28 17.48 1.25
C LYS A 195 -14.17 18.68 0.93
N LEU A 196 -15.03 19.03 1.87
CA LEU A 196 -15.94 20.19 1.82
C LEU A 196 -16.71 20.21 0.48
N GLU A 197 -16.60 21.29 -0.29
CA GLU A 197 -17.28 21.46 -1.57
C GLU A 197 -16.82 20.46 -2.65
N LYS A 198 -15.60 19.91 -2.50
CA LYS A 198 -15.05 18.86 -3.38
C LYS A 198 -15.39 17.42 -2.92
N LYS A 199 -16.16 17.28 -1.84
CA LYS A 199 -16.57 15.95 -1.36
C LYS A 199 -17.26 15.06 -2.41
N PRO A 200 -18.02 15.58 -3.38
CA PRO A 200 -18.56 14.77 -4.47
C PRO A 200 -17.51 13.93 -5.23
N ASN A 201 -16.26 14.42 -5.32
CA ASN A 201 -15.18 13.67 -5.96
C ASN A 201 -14.93 12.29 -5.32
N THR A 202 -15.07 12.18 -4.00
CA THR A 202 -14.96 10.88 -3.29
C THR A 202 -15.94 9.85 -3.86
N PHE A 203 -17.17 10.27 -4.13
CA PHE A 203 -18.23 9.37 -4.61
C PHE A 203 -18.05 9.06 -6.10
N THR A 204 -17.72 10.08 -6.91
CA THR A 204 -17.46 9.85 -8.35
C THR A 204 -16.23 8.97 -8.59
N ASP A 205 -15.19 9.09 -7.75
CA ASP A 205 -14.03 8.21 -7.78
C ASP A 205 -14.41 6.76 -7.45
N PHE A 206 -15.25 6.56 -6.43
CA PHE A 206 -15.72 5.22 -6.06
C PHE A 206 -16.53 4.56 -7.18
N ILE A 207 -17.43 5.34 -7.81
CA ILE A 207 -18.22 4.89 -8.97
C ILE A 207 -17.27 4.54 -10.13
N ALA A 208 -16.30 5.39 -10.44
CA ALA A 208 -15.32 5.14 -11.50
C ALA A 208 -14.52 3.84 -11.25
N CYS A 209 -14.18 3.55 -9.99
CA CYS A 209 -13.55 2.27 -9.64
C CYS A 209 -14.48 1.07 -9.86
N ALA A 210 -15.75 1.20 -9.51
CA ALA A 210 -16.76 0.15 -9.75
C ALA A 210 -16.94 -0.11 -11.25
N ASP A 211 -17.13 0.95 -12.03
CA ASP A 211 -17.30 0.87 -13.49
C ASP A 211 -16.07 0.25 -14.16
N TYR A 212 -14.87 0.65 -13.75
CA TYR A 212 -13.62 0.08 -14.24
C TYR A 212 -13.54 -1.43 -13.97
N LEU A 213 -13.82 -1.88 -12.74
CA LEU A 213 -13.76 -3.29 -12.39
C LEU A 213 -14.77 -4.14 -13.16
N ILE A 214 -15.93 -3.57 -13.50
CA ILE A 214 -16.95 -4.23 -14.33
C ILE A 214 -16.48 -4.26 -15.79
N ALA A 215 -16.04 -3.14 -16.34
CA ALA A 215 -15.61 -3.02 -17.74
C ALA A 215 -14.42 -3.94 -18.07
N GLU A 216 -13.45 -4.04 -17.13
CA GLU A 216 -12.29 -4.92 -17.26
C GLU A 216 -12.60 -6.39 -16.97
N GLY A 217 -13.83 -6.73 -16.57
CA GLY A 217 -14.26 -8.11 -16.38
C GLY A 217 -13.88 -8.75 -15.05
N TYR A 218 -13.46 -7.98 -14.04
CA TYR A 218 -13.17 -8.51 -12.70
C TYR A 218 -14.43 -8.94 -11.96
N THR A 219 -15.58 -8.32 -12.28
CA THR A 219 -16.87 -8.62 -11.67
C THR A 219 -18.02 -8.22 -12.59
N THR A 220 -19.26 -8.41 -12.14
CA THR A 220 -20.46 -7.90 -12.78
C THR A 220 -21.27 -7.06 -11.81
N PRO A 221 -22.23 -6.20 -12.28
CA PRO A 221 -23.08 -5.45 -11.36
C PRO A 221 -23.86 -6.34 -10.38
N ALA A 222 -24.23 -7.56 -10.81
CA ALA A 222 -24.94 -8.52 -9.95
C ALA A 222 -24.07 -9.24 -8.92
N GLN A 223 -22.73 -9.17 -9.08
CA GLN A 223 -21.77 -9.84 -8.22
C GLN A 223 -20.93 -8.87 -7.37
N MET A 224 -21.13 -7.55 -7.55
CA MET A 224 -20.41 -6.54 -6.78
C MET A 224 -21.19 -6.17 -5.51
N VAL A 225 -20.47 -6.07 -4.42
CA VAL A 225 -20.94 -5.50 -3.14
C VAL A 225 -20.12 -4.27 -2.81
N ALA A 226 -20.77 -3.14 -2.61
CA ALA A 226 -20.14 -1.94 -2.07
C ALA A 226 -20.10 -2.00 -0.54
N ASN A 227 -18.98 -1.64 0.04
CA ASN A 227 -18.78 -1.59 1.49
C ASN A 227 -18.10 -0.29 1.89
N GLY A 228 -18.59 0.31 2.94
CA GLY A 228 -18.03 1.50 3.57
C GLY A 228 -18.47 1.56 5.03
N GLY A 229 -17.89 2.45 5.77
CA GLY A 229 -18.24 2.65 7.18
C GLY A 229 -17.93 4.07 7.62
N SER A 230 -18.67 4.61 8.62
CA SER A 230 -18.52 6.01 9.07
C SER A 230 -18.72 6.98 7.91
N ALA A 231 -17.65 7.65 7.48
CA ALA A 231 -17.66 8.58 6.34
C ALA A 231 -17.56 7.88 4.96
N GLY A 232 -17.31 6.58 4.96
CA GLY A 232 -17.25 5.77 3.74
C GLY A 232 -18.60 5.21 3.31
#